data_28f7e5d3204e7223ffb1d6898401a405
#
_entry.id   28f7e5d3204e7223ffb1d6898401a405
#
_cell.length_a   1.000
_cell.length_b   1.000
_cell.length_c   1.000
_cell.angle_alpha   90.00
_cell.angle_beta   90.00
_cell.angle_gamma   90.00
#
_symmetry.space_group_name_H-M   'P 1'
#
loop_
_entity.id
_entity.type
_entity.pdbx_description
1 polymer ?
#
loop_
_entity_poly.entity_id
_entity_poly.type
_entity_poly.pdbx_seq_one_letter_code
_entity_poly.pdbx_strand_id
1 'polypeptide(L)'
;MTFSIVAKDGSQWGVAVASKFLAVGGAVPAARWDVGAIATQSFANLAYRPDGLHMLAEGSTAQQTLDALTAADAIREQRQAGIVDREGRAATWTGAECNAWAGGRTGDGWAAQGNILTGPEVVDALVSTYESTAGSLAQRLTAALLAADRAGGDRRGRQSAALLVVSEGGGYGGGSDVLVDLRVDDHPDPVVELGRLLELHTLYFGKPEQTLPLEGDLAEEVAAKLRVLGHEDLDAWAGVENYEERMVPGAIDVLVLKKLREA
;
A
#
# COMPACT_ATOMS: atom_id res chain seq x y z
N MET A 1 13.48 13.15 4.98
CA MET A 1 12.06 13.54 5.12
C MET A 1 11.18 12.45 4.60
N THR A 2 10.11 12.17 5.28
CA THR A 2 9.26 11.03 4.91
C THR A 2 7.96 11.14 5.68
N PHE A 3 6.84 10.79 5.08
CA PHE A 3 5.59 10.53 5.79
C PHE A 3 5.09 9.15 5.42
N SER A 4 4.55 8.44 6.40
CA SER A 4 4.08 7.07 6.24
C SER A 4 2.96 6.73 7.19
N ILE A 5 2.22 5.70 6.85
CA ILE A 5 1.22 5.07 7.70
C ILE A 5 1.41 3.56 7.65
N VAL A 6 1.36 2.91 8.80
CA VAL A 6 1.22 1.47 8.95
C VAL A 6 -0.18 1.17 9.44
N ALA A 7 -0.83 0.16 8.90
CA ALA A 7 -2.19 -0.16 9.30
C ALA A 7 -2.52 -1.64 9.18
N LYS A 8 -3.52 -2.05 9.98
CA LYS A 8 -4.20 -3.35 9.94
C LYS A 8 -5.68 -3.12 9.65
N ASP A 9 -6.24 -3.92 8.75
CA ASP A 9 -7.68 -3.96 8.49
C ASP A 9 -8.11 -5.41 8.23
N GLY A 10 -8.99 -5.94 9.07
CA GLY A 10 -9.34 -7.36 9.04
C GLY A 10 -8.09 -8.26 9.17
N SER A 11 -7.84 -9.09 8.16
CA SER A 11 -6.70 -10.00 8.05
C SER A 11 -5.56 -9.44 7.16
N GLN A 12 -5.52 -8.14 6.93
CA GLN A 12 -4.49 -7.49 6.12
C GLN A 12 -3.65 -6.54 6.96
N TRP A 13 -2.36 -6.45 6.64
CA TRP A 13 -1.42 -5.47 7.17
C TRP A 13 -0.77 -4.72 6.04
N GLY A 14 -0.59 -3.41 6.19
CA GLY A 14 -0.03 -2.61 5.11
C GLY A 14 0.78 -1.42 5.58
N VAL A 15 1.60 -0.92 4.67
CA VAL A 15 2.42 0.29 4.84
C VAL A 15 2.34 1.11 3.57
N ALA A 16 2.02 2.40 3.71
CA ALA A 16 2.20 3.38 2.64
C ALA A 16 3.20 4.45 3.05
N VAL A 17 4.04 4.88 2.12
CA VAL A 17 5.12 5.85 2.37
C VAL A 17 5.42 6.71 1.16
N ALA A 18 5.72 7.99 1.37
CA ALA A 18 6.28 8.87 0.35
C ALA A 18 7.41 9.75 0.92
N SER A 19 8.37 10.13 0.06
CA SER A 19 9.58 10.82 0.48
C SER A 19 10.28 11.53 -0.68
N LYS A 20 11.02 12.61 -0.36
CA LYS A 20 12.11 13.12 -1.20
C LYS A 20 13.38 12.29 -0.94
N PHE A 21 13.32 11.03 -1.32
CA PHE A 21 14.38 10.02 -1.18
C PHE A 21 14.22 9.00 -2.31
N LEU A 22 15.30 8.58 -2.94
CA LEU A 22 15.27 7.59 -4.01
C LEU A 22 14.80 6.22 -3.47
N ALA A 23 13.84 5.59 -4.14
CA ALA A 23 13.41 4.21 -3.86
C ALA A 23 13.03 3.98 -2.37
N VAL A 24 12.19 4.85 -1.80
CA VAL A 24 11.78 4.80 -0.39
C VAL A 24 11.15 3.46 0.00
N GLY A 25 10.50 2.78 -0.95
CA GLY A 25 9.91 1.45 -0.76
C GLY A 25 10.93 0.35 -0.42
N GLY A 26 12.20 0.52 -0.81
CA GLY A 26 13.28 -0.39 -0.44
C GLY A 26 13.78 -0.21 1.01
N ALA A 27 13.52 0.95 1.62
CA ALA A 27 14.09 1.32 2.92
C ALA A 27 13.07 1.33 4.07
N VAL A 28 11.86 1.84 3.85
CA VAL A 28 10.92 2.16 4.94
C VAL A 28 9.99 1.02 5.31
N PRO A 29 9.21 0.41 4.39
CA PRO A 29 8.16 -0.54 4.76
C PRO A 29 8.68 -1.94 5.05
N ALA A 30 8.02 -2.61 5.99
CA ALA A 30 8.04 -4.06 6.15
C ALA A 30 6.69 -4.52 6.69
N ALA A 31 6.20 -5.66 6.22
CA ALA A 31 5.00 -6.29 6.75
C ALA A 31 5.11 -7.81 6.61
N ARG A 32 4.47 -8.53 7.53
CA ARG A 32 4.31 -9.98 7.47
C ARG A 32 2.89 -10.33 7.91
N TRP A 33 2.21 -11.12 7.07
CA TRP A 33 0.89 -11.63 7.38
C TRP A 33 0.86 -12.33 8.75
N ASP A 34 -0.22 -12.15 9.49
CA ASP A 34 -0.45 -12.65 10.85
C ASP A 34 0.65 -12.27 11.88
N VAL A 35 1.39 -11.19 11.60
CA VAL A 35 2.43 -10.69 12.51
C VAL A 35 2.28 -9.20 12.76
N GLY A 36 2.35 -8.38 11.70
CA GLY A 36 2.28 -6.94 11.83
C GLY A 36 2.92 -6.19 10.67
N ALA A 37 2.95 -4.87 10.78
CA ALA A 37 3.59 -3.97 9.83
C ALA A 37 4.44 -2.90 10.55
N ILE A 38 5.53 -2.49 9.89
CA ILE A 38 6.52 -1.56 10.41
C ILE A 38 6.92 -0.56 9.32
N ALA A 39 7.04 0.71 9.72
CA ALA A 39 7.74 1.74 8.95
C ALA A 39 8.90 2.28 9.78
N THR A 40 10.11 2.31 9.24
CA THR A 40 11.28 2.95 9.85
C THR A 40 11.82 4.04 8.95
N GLN A 41 12.04 5.24 9.48
CA GLN A 41 12.35 6.43 8.69
C GLN A 41 13.13 7.49 9.47
N SER A 42 13.27 8.71 8.93
CA SER A 42 14.20 9.77 9.36
C SER A 42 15.65 9.37 9.05
N PHE A 43 16.56 9.31 10.00
CA PHE A 43 17.81 8.59 9.82
C PHE A 43 17.54 7.10 10.09
N ALA A 44 16.98 6.41 9.09
CA ALA A 44 16.37 5.10 9.27
C ALA A 44 17.35 4.03 9.77
N ASN A 45 16.96 3.27 10.78
CA ASN A 45 17.63 2.02 11.15
C ASN A 45 16.91 0.86 10.44
N LEU A 46 17.51 0.32 9.39
CA LEU A 46 16.88 -0.73 8.59
C LEU A 46 16.71 -2.06 9.35
N ALA A 47 17.50 -2.29 10.43
CA ALA A 47 17.36 -3.46 11.28
C ALA A 47 16.01 -3.48 12.03
N TYR A 48 15.37 -2.31 12.26
CA TYR A 48 14.05 -2.27 12.88
C TYR A 48 13.00 -3.10 12.14
N ARG A 49 13.16 -3.29 10.83
CA ARG A 49 12.22 -4.08 10.02
C ARG A 49 12.28 -5.58 10.35
N PRO A 50 13.39 -6.30 10.11
CA PRO A 50 13.47 -7.72 10.44
C PRO A 50 13.38 -7.98 11.94
N ASP A 51 14.05 -7.18 12.78
CA ASP A 51 14.10 -7.39 14.22
C ASP A 51 12.72 -7.15 14.85
N GLY A 52 12.04 -6.08 14.43
CA GLY A 52 10.70 -5.78 14.91
C GLY A 52 9.66 -6.82 14.47
N LEU A 53 9.68 -7.27 13.22
CA LEU A 53 8.81 -8.37 12.77
C LEU A 53 9.09 -9.67 13.52
N HIS A 54 10.34 -9.94 13.87
CA HIS A 54 10.70 -11.09 14.70
C HIS A 54 10.09 -10.97 16.11
N MET A 55 10.27 -9.83 16.78
CA MET A 55 9.71 -9.60 18.13
C MET A 55 8.18 -9.68 18.12
N LEU A 56 7.51 -9.10 17.13
CA LEU A 56 6.06 -9.21 16.97
C LEU A 56 5.61 -10.67 16.78
N ALA A 57 6.37 -11.46 16.02
CA ALA A 57 6.08 -12.88 15.82
C ALA A 57 6.23 -13.70 17.10
N GLU A 58 7.16 -13.33 17.98
CA GLU A 58 7.34 -13.91 19.31
C GLU A 58 6.28 -13.42 20.32
N GLY A 59 5.32 -12.60 19.90
CA GLY A 59 4.18 -12.17 20.71
C GLY A 59 4.35 -10.82 21.43
N SER A 60 5.42 -10.06 21.15
CA SER A 60 5.56 -8.70 21.67
C SER A 60 4.45 -7.81 21.09
N THR A 61 3.94 -6.87 21.90
CA THR A 61 3.04 -5.83 21.40
C THR A 61 3.79 -4.79 20.56
N ALA A 62 3.07 -3.99 19.77
CA ALA A 62 3.66 -2.88 19.01
C ALA A 62 4.49 -1.95 19.90
N GLN A 63 3.99 -1.59 21.10
CA GLN A 63 4.70 -0.73 22.03
C GLN A 63 5.96 -1.42 22.60
N GLN A 64 5.85 -2.67 23.06
CA GLN A 64 7.00 -3.41 23.59
C GLN A 64 8.10 -3.57 22.54
N THR A 65 7.72 -3.85 21.30
CA THR A 65 8.66 -3.94 20.17
C THR A 65 9.37 -2.61 19.94
N LEU A 66 8.62 -1.51 19.89
CA LEU A 66 9.18 -0.17 19.67
C LEU A 66 10.13 0.24 20.79
N ASP A 67 9.74 0.00 22.05
CA ASP A 67 10.56 0.29 23.23
C ASP A 67 11.89 -0.50 23.23
N ALA A 68 11.84 -1.79 22.86
CA ALA A 68 13.03 -2.64 22.79
C ALA A 68 13.98 -2.19 21.66
N LEU A 69 13.44 -1.89 20.45
CA LEU A 69 14.23 -1.42 19.32
C LEU A 69 14.92 -0.08 19.62
N THR A 70 14.19 0.86 20.23
CA THR A 70 14.74 2.18 20.55
C THR A 70 15.69 2.13 21.74
N ALA A 71 15.46 1.29 22.74
CA ALA A 71 16.37 1.11 23.87
C ALA A 71 17.74 0.55 23.42
N ALA A 72 17.76 -0.31 22.41
CA ALA A 72 19.00 -0.88 21.86
C ALA A 72 19.74 0.04 20.88
N ASP A 73 19.13 1.15 20.43
CA ASP A 73 19.71 2.06 19.43
C ASP A 73 20.32 3.30 20.11
N ALA A 74 21.63 3.41 20.06
CA ALA A 74 22.38 4.53 20.68
C ALA A 74 22.02 5.90 20.07
N ILE A 75 21.51 5.95 18.83
CA ILE A 75 21.10 7.18 18.16
C ILE A 75 19.59 7.22 17.87
N ARG A 76 18.80 6.59 18.77
CA ARG A 76 17.32 6.55 18.67
C ARG A 76 16.67 7.92 18.50
N GLU A 77 17.29 8.98 19.02
CA GLU A 77 16.75 10.34 18.91
C GLU A 77 16.71 10.88 17.46
N GLN A 78 17.43 10.22 16.55
CA GLN A 78 17.40 10.51 15.13
C GLN A 78 16.44 9.60 14.35
N ARG A 79 15.79 8.62 15.02
CA ARG A 79 14.91 7.63 14.40
C ARG A 79 13.46 8.07 14.49
N GLN A 80 12.69 7.62 13.49
CA GLN A 80 11.24 7.67 13.53
C GLN A 80 10.70 6.32 13.05
N ALA A 81 9.74 5.75 13.77
CA ALA A 81 9.14 4.47 13.41
C ALA A 81 7.66 4.43 13.79
N GLY A 82 6.90 3.64 13.06
CA GLY A 82 5.53 3.26 13.36
C GLY A 82 5.36 1.75 13.23
N ILE A 83 4.59 1.16 14.13
CA ILE A 83 4.35 -0.28 14.21
C ILE A 83 2.86 -0.52 14.46
N VAL A 84 2.30 -1.53 13.77
CA VAL A 84 1.01 -2.14 14.12
C VAL A 84 1.23 -3.63 14.28
N ASP A 85 0.72 -4.22 15.37
CA ASP A 85 0.86 -5.65 15.66
C ASP A 85 -0.30 -6.49 15.13
N ARG A 86 -0.27 -7.80 15.41
CA ARG A 86 -1.30 -8.78 15.03
C ARG A 86 -2.69 -8.38 15.51
N GLU A 87 -2.79 -7.82 16.73
CA GLU A 87 -4.05 -7.45 17.35
C GLU A 87 -4.56 -6.08 16.92
N GLY A 88 -3.79 -5.33 16.09
CA GLY A 88 -4.11 -3.96 15.69
C GLY A 88 -3.68 -2.90 16.71
N ARG A 89 -2.96 -3.28 17.77
CA ARG A 89 -2.35 -2.28 18.67
C ARG A 89 -1.26 -1.54 17.92
N ALA A 90 -1.19 -0.24 18.07
CA ALA A 90 -0.31 0.62 17.30
C ALA A 90 0.62 1.44 18.23
N ALA A 91 1.84 1.69 17.76
CA ALA A 91 2.80 2.52 18.43
C ALA A 91 3.59 3.36 17.42
N THR A 92 4.01 4.57 17.81
CA THR A 92 4.91 5.42 17.02
C THR A 92 5.97 6.06 17.88
N TRP A 93 7.18 6.18 17.35
CA TRP A 93 8.32 6.88 17.95
C TRP A 93 8.79 7.99 17.02
N THR A 94 8.99 9.16 17.58
CA THR A 94 9.65 10.28 16.91
C THR A 94 10.73 10.81 17.84
N GLY A 95 11.99 10.52 17.54
CA GLY A 95 13.12 10.95 18.34
C GLY A 95 13.28 12.47 18.34
N ALA A 96 13.81 13.03 19.41
CA ALA A 96 13.92 14.48 19.63
C ALA A 96 14.85 15.21 18.63
N GLU A 97 15.74 14.47 17.96
CA GLU A 97 16.64 14.99 16.93
C GLU A 97 16.06 14.83 15.51
N CYS A 98 14.84 14.32 15.35
CA CYS A 98 14.15 14.33 14.06
C CYS A 98 13.92 15.78 13.61
N ASN A 99 14.34 16.10 12.39
CA ASN A 99 14.18 17.45 11.85
C ASN A 99 12.70 17.84 11.72
N ALA A 100 12.37 19.02 12.22
CA ALA A 100 11.01 19.54 12.29
C ALA A 100 10.45 20.02 10.90
N TRP A 101 9.13 20.01 10.65
CA TRP A 101 8.18 19.45 11.60
C TRP A 101 8.29 17.92 11.60
N ALA A 102 8.26 17.31 12.79
CA ALA A 102 8.24 15.86 12.94
C ALA A 102 7.27 15.47 14.07
N GLY A 103 6.57 14.35 13.87
CA GLY A 103 5.61 13.83 14.84
C GLY A 103 4.83 12.64 14.30
N GLY A 104 3.98 12.07 15.14
CA GLY A 104 3.14 10.93 14.80
C GLY A 104 1.81 10.93 15.54
N ARG A 105 0.91 10.06 15.09
CA ARG A 105 -0.40 9.76 15.67
C ARG A 105 -0.62 8.26 15.65
N THR A 106 -1.38 7.76 16.60
CA THR A 106 -1.84 6.37 16.63
C THR A 106 -3.33 6.32 16.84
N GLY A 107 -3.97 5.29 16.33
CA GLY A 107 -5.37 4.96 16.55
C GLY A 107 -5.57 3.45 16.52
N ASP A 108 -6.82 3.04 16.48
CA ASP A 108 -7.17 1.62 16.41
C ASP A 108 -6.76 1.05 15.04
N GLY A 109 -5.81 0.14 15.07
CA GLY A 109 -5.29 -0.52 13.87
C GLY A 109 -4.31 0.30 13.03
N TRP A 110 -3.83 1.47 13.45
CA TRP A 110 -2.89 2.24 12.64
C TRP A 110 -1.92 3.13 13.44
N ALA A 111 -0.74 3.38 12.86
CA ALA A 111 0.19 4.43 13.27
C ALA A 111 0.66 5.24 12.06
N ALA A 112 0.60 6.56 12.17
CA ALA A 112 1.01 7.52 11.15
C ALA A 112 2.09 8.45 11.68
N GLN A 113 3.12 8.74 10.88
CA GLN A 113 4.24 9.56 11.29
C GLN A 113 4.87 10.28 10.10
N GLY A 114 5.56 11.36 10.41
CA GLY A 114 6.35 12.08 9.42
C GLY A 114 7.42 12.96 10.07
N ASN A 115 8.43 13.30 9.27
CA ASN A 115 9.55 14.15 9.67
C ASN A 115 9.93 15.11 8.53
N ILE A 116 10.45 16.30 8.89
CA ILE A 116 10.77 17.43 7.98
C ILE A 116 9.55 17.82 7.10
N LEU A 117 8.35 17.65 7.58
CA LEU A 117 7.12 18.01 6.87
C LEU A 117 6.93 19.52 6.80
N THR A 118 6.02 19.97 5.95
CA THR A 118 5.56 21.37 5.92
C THR A 118 4.92 21.78 7.24
N GLY A 119 4.16 20.86 7.87
CA GLY A 119 3.52 21.06 9.16
C GLY A 119 2.78 19.82 9.66
N PRO A 120 2.11 19.91 10.83
CA PRO A 120 1.32 18.82 11.41
C PRO A 120 0.13 18.42 10.53
N GLU A 121 -0.40 19.34 9.72
CA GLU A 121 -1.51 19.13 8.80
C GLU A 121 -1.29 17.97 7.82
N VAL A 122 -0.04 17.65 7.52
CA VAL A 122 0.31 16.51 6.67
C VAL A 122 -0.08 15.18 7.33
N VAL A 123 0.27 15.00 8.61
CA VAL A 123 -0.09 13.79 9.36
C VAL A 123 -1.58 13.79 9.69
N ASP A 124 -2.17 14.95 9.98
CA ASP A 124 -3.60 15.06 10.27
C ASP A 124 -4.44 14.71 9.01
N ALA A 125 -4.02 15.16 7.81
CA ALA A 125 -4.66 14.78 6.55
C ALA A 125 -4.50 13.28 6.23
N LEU A 126 -3.31 12.72 6.51
CA LEU A 126 -3.03 11.28 6.37
C LEU A 126 -4.02 10.45 7.18
N VAL A 127 -4.19 10.79 8.44
CA VAL A 127 -5.07 10.09 9.39
C VAL A 127 -6.55 10.26 9.03
N SER A 128 -7.01 11.52 8.91
CA SER A 128 -8.42 11.80 8.65
C SER A 128 -8.92 11.16 7.35
N THR A 129 -8.07 11.13 6.32
CA THR A 129 -8.42 10.47 5.07
C THR A 129 -8.40 8.95 5.20
N TYR A 130 -7.42 8.37 5.90
CA TYR A 130 -7.41 6.93 6.15
C TYR A 130 -8.67 6.46 6.88
N GLU A 131 -9.10 7.17 7.91
CA GLU A 131 -10.27 6.82 8.71
C GLU A 131 -11.60 7.00 7.96
N SER A 132 -11.71 8.02 7.09
CA SER A 132 -12.95 8.34 6.38
C SER A 132 -13.10 7.65 5.02
N THR A 133 -12.04 7.11 4.45
CA THR A 133 -12.09 6.46 3.14
C THR A 133 -12.63 5.04 3.25
N ALA A 134 -13.63 4.72 2.44
CA ALA A 134 -14.11 3.35 2.26
C ALA A 134 -13.28 2.61 1.20
N GLY A 135 -13.33 1.27 1.23
CA GLY A 135 -12.64 0.40 0.27
C GLY A 135 -11.59 -0.51 0.91
N SER A 136 -10.77 -1.14 0.08
CA SER A 136 -9.70 -2.04 0.54
C SER A 136 -8.62 -1.28 1.31
N LEU A 137 -7.83 -2.00 2.13
CA LEU A 137 -6.69 -1.43 2.85
C LEU A 137 -5.74 -0.69 1.90
N ALA A 138 -5.45 -1.25 0.73
CA ALA A 138 -4.59 -0.63 -0.29
C ALA A 138 -5.16 0.71 -0.79
N GLN A 139 -6.46 0.79 -1.07
CA GLN A 139 -7.13 2.02 -1.49
C GLN A 139 -7.11 3.09 -0.40
N ARG A 140 -7.44 2.72 0.84
CA ARG A 140 -7.44 3.61 2.00
C ARG A 140 -6.05 4.19 2.26
N LEU A 141 -5.01 3.35 2.25
CA LEU A 141 -3.61 3.76 2.43
C LEU A 141 -3.14 4.71 1.33
N THR A 142 -3.48 4.42 0.07
CA THR A 142 -3.08 5.26 -1.08
C THR A 142 -3.81 6.61 -1.06
N ALA A 143 -5.11 6.63 -0.76
CA ALA A 143 -5.88 7.86 -0.62
C ALA A 143 -5.33 8.75 0.51
N ALA A 144 -5.01 8.15 1.66
CA ALA A 144 -4.39 8.85 2.78
C ALA A 144 -3.04 9.47 2.41
N LEU A 145 -2.19 8.71 1.71
CA LEU A 145 -0.89 9.19 1.25
C LEU A 145 -1.04 10.38 0.29
N LEU A 146 -2.01 10.33 -0.62
CA LEU A 146 -2.31 11.41 -1.56
C LEU A 146 -2.83 12.66 -0.85
N ALA A 147 -3.67 12.52 0.16
CA ALA A 147 -4.16 13.64 0.96
C ALA A 147 -3.02 14.33 1.74
N ALA A 148 -2.12 13.54 2.34
CA ALA A 148 -0.94 14.04 3.02
C ALA A 148 0.02 14.80 2.07
N ASP A 149 0.24 14.26 0.87
CA ASP A 149 1.06 14.92 -0.15
C ASP A 149 0.46 16.26 -0.58
N ARG A 150 -0.88 16.32 -0.76
CA ARG A 150 -1.60 17.55 -1.09
C ARG A 150 -1.66 18.57 0.05
N ALA A 151 -1.60 18.11 1.29
CA ALA A 151 -1.54 18.98 2.48
C ALA A 151 -0.14 19.61 2.68
N GLY A 152 0.81 19.36 1.75
CA GLY A 152 2.13 19.96 1.75
C GLY A 152 3.27 18.95 1.79
N GLY A 153 3.04 17.75 2.28
CA GLY A 153 3.96 16.61 2.23
C GLY A 153 5.37 16.92 2.74
N ASP A 154 6.31 16.39 2.01
CA ASP A 154 7.75 16.58 2.24
C ASP A 154 8.18 18.01 1.84
N ARG A 155 8.69 18.80 2.80
CA ARG A 155 9.12 20.20 2.57
C ARG A 155 10.22 20.35 1.51
N ARG A 156 10.97 19.27 1.19
CA ARG A 156 12.01 19.27 0.13
C ARG A 156 11.44 18.98 -1.26
N GLY A 157 10.17 18.59 -1.35
CA GLY A 157 9.52 18.15 -2.58
C GLY A 157 9.29 16.63 -2.62
N ARG A 158 9.05 16.11 -3.81
CA ARG A 158 8.64 14.73 -4.09
C ARG A 158 9.75 13.96 -4.77
N GLN A 159 9.81 12.64 -4.60
CA GLN A 159 10.71 11.78 -5.39
C GLN A 159 10.20 10.35 -5.52
N SER A 160 9.80 9.69 -4.42
CA SER A 160 9.37 8.29 -4.46
C SER A 160 8.19 8.04 -3.54
N ALA A 161 7.45 6.95 -3.81
CA ALA A 161 6.37 6.45 -2.98
C ALA A 161 6.29 4.93 -3.06
N ALA A 162 5.70 4.29 -2.04
CA ALA A 162 5.49 2.85 -2.04
C ALA A 162 4.26 2.45 -1.23
N LEU A 163 3.68 1.33 -1.63
CA LEU A 163 2.57 0.64 -0.96
C LEU A 163 2.90 -0.84 -0.84
N LEU A 164 2.92 -1.35 0.38
CA LEU A 164 3.04 -2.77 0.70
C LEU A 164 1.79 -3.20 1.46
N VAL A 165 1.11 -4.26 1.00
CA VAL A 165 0.00 -4.90 1.73
C VAL A 165 0.20 -6.40 1.70
N VAL A 166 0.03 -7.04 2.85
CA VAL A 166 0.13 -8.48 3.00
C VAL A 166 -1.19 -9.07 3.50
N SER A 167 -1.51 -10.25 2.98
CA SER A 167 -2.68 -11.06 3.33
C SER A 167 -2.36 -12.53 3.06
N GLU A 168 -2.96 -13.46 3.79
CA GLU A 168 -2.75 -14.90 3.57
C GLU A 168 -3.03 -15.28 2.11
N GLY A 169 -2.02 -15.86 1.45
CA GLY A 169 -2.13 -16.30 0.07
C GLY A 169 -2.53 -15.22 -0.93
N GLY A 170 -2.38 -13.93 -0.56
CA GLY A 170 -2.86 -12.80 -1.36
C GLY A 170 -2.05 -12.50 -2.62
N GLY A 171 -0.85 -13.07 -2.74
CA GLY A 171 0.00 -12.88 -3.91
C GLY A 171 -0.47 -13.67 -5.14
N TYR A 172 0.10 -13.35 -6.29
CA TYR A 172 -0.24 -13.95 -7.57
C TYR A 172 -0.27 -15.49 -7.50
N GLY A 173 -1.37 -16.07 -7.94
CA GLY A 173 -1.60 -17.52 -7.90
C GLY A 173 -1.62 -18.12 -6.49
N GLY A 174 -1.76 -17.33 -5.42
CA GLY A 174 -1.68 -17.81 -4.03
C GLY A 174 -0.26 -18.18 -3.57
N GLY A 175 0.77 -17.86 -4.36
CA GLY A 175 2.15 -18.29 -4.13
C GLY A 175 2.90 -17.51 -3.05
N SER A 176 2.32 -16.43 -2.51
CA SER A 176 2.91 -15.63 -1.42
C SER A 176 1.83 -14.89 -0.65
N ASP A 177 2.20 -14.32 0.51
CA ASP A 177 1.32 -13.46 1.32
C ASP A 177 1.39 -11.98 0.91
N VAL A 178 2.19 -11.62 -0.08
CA VAL A 178 2.32 -10.24 -0.56
C VAL A 178 1.19 -9.97 -1.55
N LEU A 179 0.13 -9.31 -1.06
CA LEU A 179 -1.03 -8.93 -1.86
C LEU A 179 -0.70 -7.76 -2.80
N VAL A 180 -0.02 -6.74 -2.29
CA VAL A 180 0.40 -5.55 -3.06
C VAL A 180 1.82 -5.19 -2.66
N ASP A 181 2.74 -5.04 -3.63
CA ASP A 181 4.05 -4.40 -3.48
C ASP A 181 4.27 -3.49 -4.69
N LEU A 182 3.86 -2.23 -4.55
CA LEU A 182 3.98 -1.22 -5.59
C LEU A 182 4.97 -0.15 -5.17
N ARG A 183 5.90 0.19 -6.07
CA ARG A 183 6.97 1.15 -5.83
C ARG A 183 7.12 2.10 -6.99
N VAL A 184 7.19 3.37 -6.67
CA VAL A 184 7.58 4.45 -7.59
C VAL A 184 8.91 4.97 -7.07
N ASP A 185 10.00 4.55 -7.68
CA ASP A 185 11.34 4.77 -7.13
C ASP A 185 11.86 6.18 -7.39
N ASP A 186 11.48 6.80 -8.51
CA ASP A 186 11.81 8.19 -8.86
C ASP A 186 10.77 8.76 -9.83
N HIS A 187 10.01 9.77 -9.40
CA HIS A 187 8.99 10.42 -10.20
C HIS A 187 8.67 11.82 -9.65
N PRO A 188 8.34 12.83 -10.49
CA PRO A 188 7.94 14.15 -10.01
C PRO A 188 6.64 14.16 -9.18
N ASP A 189 5.70 13.26 -9.46
CA ASP A 189 4.44 13.08 -8.73
C ASP A 189 4.25 11.59 -8.31
N PRO A 190 5.07 11.07 -7.37
CA PRO A 190 5.17 9.64 -7.12
C PRO A 190 3.91 9.06 -6.48
N VAL A 191 3.17 9.84 -5.70
CA VAL A 191 1.94 9.37 -5.04
C VAL A 191 0.78 9.24 -6.04
N VAL A 192 0.70 10.15 -7.01
CA VAL A 192 -0.27 10.06 -8.11
C VAL A 192 0.03 8.84 -8.98
N GLU A 193 1.30 8.64 -9.32
CA GLU A 193 1.74 7.47 -10.09
C GLU A 193 1.51 6.16 -9.32
N LEU A 194 1.73 6.13 -8.01
CA LEU A 194 1.40 4.98 -7.15
C LEU A 194 -0.09 4.65 -7.21
N GLY A 195 -0.97 5.66 -7.21
CA GLY A 195 -2.41 5.49 -7.40
C GLY A 195 -2.75 4.84 -8.73
N ARG A 196 -2.13 5.31 -9.83
CA ARG A 196 -2.29 4.71 -11.17
C ARG A 196 -1.82 3.25 -11.21
N LEU A 197 -0.70 2.94 -10.55
CA LEU A 197 -0.20 1.55 -10.44
C LEU A 197 -1.17 0.67 -9.63
N LEU A 198 -1.80 1.20 -8.57
CA LEU A 198 -2.80 0.45 -7.81
C LEU A 198 -4.06 0.16 -8.65
N GLU A 199 -4.50 1.09 -9.50
CA GLU A 199 -5.59 0.84 -10.45
C GLU A 199 -5.24 -0.29 -11.44
N LEU A 200 -4.02 -0.30 -11.97
CA LEU A 200 -3.53 -1.39 -12.84
C LEU A 200 -3.42 -2.71 -12.08
N HIS A 201 -2.88 -2.68 -10.85
CA HIS A 201 -2.82 -3.87 -10.00
C HIS A 201 -4.21 -4.46 -9.77
N THR A 202 -5.19 -3.60 -9.44
CA THR A 202 -6.59 -4.01 -9.26
C THR A 202 -7.18 -4.59 -10.55
N LEU A 203 -6.84 -4.04 -11.70
CA LEU A 203 -7.30 -4.54 -13.00
C LEU A 203 -6.71 -5.92 -13.32
N TYR A 204 -5.41 -6.12 -13.10
CA TYR A 204 -4.72 -7.36 -13.50
C TYR A 204 -4.89 -8.49 -12.48
N PHE A 205 -4.82 -8.18 -11.18
CA PHE A 205 -4.77 -9.19 -10.11
C PHE A 205 -6.02 -9.21 -9.22
N GLY A 206 -6.95 -8.28 -9.42
CA GLY A 206 -8.22 -8.26 -8.69
C GLY A 206 -9.17 -9.34 -9.17
N LYS A 207 -10.02 -9.82 -8.27
CA LYS A 207 -11.10 -10.75 -8.65
C LYS A 207 -12.31 -9.99 -9.20
N PRO A 208 -13.12 -10.62 -10.06
CA PRO A 208 -14.36 -10.03 -10.57
C PRO A 208 -15.32 -9.66 -9.42
N GLU A 209 -15.74 -8.41 -9.36
CA GLU A 209 -16.76 -7.94 -8.40
C GLU A 209 -18.15 -7.93 -9.04
N GLN A 210 -18.21 -7.62 -10.34
CA GLN A 210 -19.43 -7.55 -11.13
C GLN A 210 -19.22 -8.26 -12.47
N THR A 211 -20.11 -9.18 -12.79
CA THR A 211 -20.09 -9.93 -14.04
C THR A 211 -21.42 -9.83 -14.77
N LEU A 212 -21.38 -9.92 -16.08
CA LEU A 212 -22.57 -10.01 -16.95
C LEU A 212 -22.59 -11.38 -17.65
N PRO A 213 -23.73 -12.06 -17.74
CA PRO A 213 -23.83 -13.28 -18.53
C PRO A 213 -23.40 -13.03 -19.98
N LEU A 214 -22.52 -13.88 -20.51
CA LEU A 214 -22.02 -13.76 -21.89
C LEU A 214 -22.93 -14.53 -22.83
N GLU A 215 -24.12 -13.97 -23.11
CA GLU A 215 -25.15 -14.55 -23.92
C GLU A 215 -25.91 -13.50 -24.76
N GLY A 216 -26.65 -13.94 -25.80
CA GLY A 216 -27.42 -13.06 -26.67
C GLY A 216 -26.58 -11.96 -27.32
N ASP A 217 -27.12 -10.74 -27.38
CA ASP A 217 -26.51 -9.58 -28.03
C ASP A 217 -25.11 -9.24 -27.44
N LEU A 218 -24.90 -9.45 -26.16
CA LEU A 218 -23.60 -9.21 -25.54
C LEU A 218 -22.53 -10.20 -26.00
N ALA A 219 -22.90 -11.47 -26.16
CA ALA A 219 -21.98 -12.48 -26.73
C ALA A 219 -21.61 -12.17 -28.18
N GLU A 220 -22.58 -11.72 -28.96
CA GLU A 220 -22.34 -11.31 -30.37
C GLU A 220 -21.45 -10.06 -30.44
N GLU A 221 -21.67 -9.06 -29.59
CA GLU A 221 -20.83 -7.86 -29.47
C GLU A 221 -19.38 -8.25 -29.16
N VAL A 222 -19.17 -9.05 -28.09
CA VAL A 222 -17.84 -9.50 -27.67
C VAL A 222 -17.15 -10.29 -28.77
N ALA A 223 -17.84 -11.27 -29.39
CA ALA A 223 -17.26 -12.05 -30.47
C ALA A 223 -16.92 -11.21 -31.71
N ALA A 224 -17.72 -10.20 -32.02
CA ALA A 224 -17.44 -9.29 -33.13
C ALA A 224 -16.18 -8.45 -32.84
N LYS A 225 -16.05 -7.94 -31.62
CA LYS A 225 -14.88 -7.14 -31.20
C LYS A 225 -13.62 -7.98 -31.23
N LEU A 226 -13.63 -9.19 -30.64
CA LEU A 226 -12.49 -10.12 -30.62
C LEU A 226 -12.02 -10.46 -32.07
N ARG A 227 -12.92 -10.68 -33.00
CA ARG A 227 -12.56 -10.90 -34.40
C ARG A 227 -11.84 -9.71 -35.04
N VAL A 228 -12.26 -8.48 -34.71
CA VAL A 228 -11.59 -7.26 -35.20
C VAL A 228 -10.17 -7.17 -34.61
N LEU A 229 -9.99 -7.58 -33.36
CA LEU A 229 -8.70 -7.60 -32.69
C LEU A 229 -7.81 -8.82 -33.04
N GLY A 230 -8.35 -9.77 -33.82
CA GLY A 230 -7.61 -10.95 -34.29
C GLY A 230 -7.50 -12.09 -33.26
N HIS A 231 -8.40 -12.16 -32.29
CA HIS A 231 -8.46 -13.20 -31.27
C HIS A 231 -9.59 -14.19 -31.52
N GLU A 232 -9.36 -15.47 -31.23
CA GLU A 232 -10.34 -16.55 -31.43
C GLU A 232 -11.49 -16.47 -30.42
N ASP A 233 -11.16 -16.15 -29.16
CA ASP A 233 -12.10 -16.07 -28.04
C ASP A 233 -11.64 -15.07 -26.97
N LEU A 234 -12.46 -14.94 -25.92
CA LEU A 234 -12.21 -14.01 -24.81
C LEU A 234 -11.01 -14.46 -23.96
N ASP A 235 -10.80 -15.76 -23.77
CA ASP A 235 -9.68 -16.30 -22.97
C ASP A 235 -8.33 -16.01 -23.67
N ALA A 236 -8.27 -16.18 -25.00
CA ALA A 236 -7.08 -15.87 -25.79
C ALA A 236 -6.71 -14.38 -25.72
N TRP A 237 -7.71 -13.49 -25.81
CA TRP A 237 -7.48 -12.05 -25.67
C TRP A 237 -7.10 -11.67 -24.24
N ALA A 238 -7.81 -12.21 -23.23
CA ALA A 238 -7.54 -11.95 -21.83
C ALA A 238 -6.12 -12.38 -21.43
N GLY A 239 -5.64 -13.52 -21.94
CA GLY A 239 -4.27 -13.98 -21.71
C GLY A 239 -3.21 -13.07 -22.33
N VAL A 240 -3.48 -12.41 -23.45
CA VAL A 240 -2.56 -11.42 -24.05
C VAL A 240 -2.54 -10.12 -23.23
N GLU A 241 -3.69 -9.73 -22.69
CA GLU A 241 -3.87 -8.48 -21.94
C GLU A 241 -3.65 -8.63 -20.42
N ASN A 242 -3.30 -9.82 -19.91
CA ASN A 242 -3.11 -10.17 -18.50
C ASN A 242 -4.38 -10.01 -17.65
N TYR A 243 -5.53 -10.43 -18.17
CA TYR A 243 -6.82 -10.40 -17.46
C TYR A 243 -7.28 -11.79 -16.97
N GLU A 244 -6.39 -12.78 -16.90
CA GLU A 244 -6.69 -14.17 -16.56
C GLU A 244 -7.38 -14.30 -15.19
N GLU A 245 -6.95 -13.50 -14.21
CA GLU A 245 -7.52 -13.50 -12.86
C GLU A 245 -8.98 -13.00 -12.79
N ARG A 246 -9.47 -12.37 -13.89
CA ARG A 246 -10.83 -11.84 -14.03
C ARG A 246 -11.75 -12.70 -14.88
N MET A 247 -11.26 -13.84 -15.38
CA MET A 247 -12.07 -14.71 -16.22
C MET A 247 -13.08 -15.50 -15.40
N VAL A 248 -14.32 -15.53 -15.87
CA VAL A 248 -15.45 -16.25 -15.25
C VAL A 248 -16.15 -17.08 -16.31
N PRO A 249 -16.32 -18.39 -16.12
CA PRO A 249 -17.00 -19.23 -17.10
C PRO A 249 -18.42 -18.75 -17.42
N GLY A 250 -18.72 -18.53 -18.68
CA GLY A 250 -20.05 -18.11 -19.15
C GLY A 250 -20.43 -16.65 -18.85
N ALA A 251 -19.51 -15.85 -18.34
CA ALA A 251 -19.75 -14.44 -18.04
C ALA A 251 -18.52 -13.58 -18.37
N ILE A 252 -18.70 -12.28 -18.42
CA ILE A 252 -17.62 -11.31 -18.59
C ILE A 252 -17.60 -10.32 -17.42
N ASP A 253 -16.42 -10.09 -16.86
CA ASP A 253 -16.20 -9.03 -15.85
C ASP A 253 -16.45 -7.66 -16.48
N VAL A 254 -17.15 -6.77 -15.75
CA VAL A 254 -17.54 -5.43 -16.25
C VAL A 254 -16.31 -4.57 -16.60
N LEU A 255 -15.20 -4.69 -15.84
CA LEU A 255 -13.96 -3.97 -16.15
C LEU A 255 -13.29 -4.54 -17.41
N VAL A 256 -13.28 -5.85 -17.56
CA VAL A 256 -12.76 -6.53 -18.77
C VAL A 256 -13.57 -6.15 -20.00
N LEU A 257 -14.91 -6.13 -19.89
CA LEU A 257 -15.79 -5.67 -20.98
C LEU A 257 -15.51 -4.22 -21.36
N LYS A 258 -15.32 -3.35 -20.36
CA LYS A 258 -14.95 -1.95 -20.63
C LYS A 258 -13.63 -1.88 -21.41
N LYS A 259 -12.62 -2.63 -20.99
CA LYS A 259 -11.32 -2.67 -21.69
C LYS A 259 -11.42 -3.21 -23.10
N LEU A 260 -12.19 -4.28 -23.30
CA LEU A 260 -12.45 -4.82 -24.65
C LEU A 260 -13.13 -3.80 -25.57
N ARG A 261 -14.06 -3.00 -25.06
CA ARG A 261 -14.73 -1.93 -25.83
C ARG A 261 -13.79 -0.78 -26.18
N GLU A 262 -12.82 -0.48 -25.30
CA GLU A 262 -11.80 0.58 -25.50
C GLU A 262 -10.69 0.15 -26.48
N ALA A 263 -10.40 -1.15 -26.60
CA ALA A 263 -9.36 -1.71 -27.49
C ALA A 263 -9.74 -1.57 -28.96
#